data_b096f0d065a11767304927e453ccb17e
#
_entry.id   b096f0d065a11767304927e453ccb17e
#
_cell.length_a   1.000
_cell.length_b   1.000
_cell.length_c   1.000
_cell.angle_alpha   90.00
_cell.angle_beta   90.00
_cell.angle_gamma   90.00
#
_symmetry.space_group_name_H-M   'P 1'
#
loop_
_entity.id
_entity.type
_entity.pdbx_description
1 polymer ?
#
loop_
_entity_poly.entity_id
_entity_poly.type
_entity_poly.pdbx_seq_one_letter_code
_entity_poly.pdbx_strand_id
1 'polypeptide(L)'
;MTDLIDTSRRAMTFGLATALLTPAAAMAQTTALGKTGATAPVSGSLTAEAKAYFTEQEPFFKQFAQEFTLDPNVVYFMAAQKGSMPKSVMSHFKEGLDQGARDPFPVYVEPSAKTRAKIAKCYGTTPDQIAITRNTTDALSLIFNGIDWKPGDELLMTPLEHPTGITLALRTAARYGVVIKQWGVPVHAHATVDEVVAALERQVVPGKTKAIFFSSPLWPIGQRLPERRIAALAQKAGAITIVDGAHYNGMFDPQLDETGIDFFALCGHKWQCGPGGTGALYIRNKKLASNGTDLPKFFISRSQSRIVPFDGSRGDWDIGEALSMYGFPESADWRALGEACELWDQVGRQRIETWHLRLGDYFRDQLVAAFGESAVLGAQRDPALKSGIIAFNPFPTQQQRRDEKLNIEFRARILKEYGFRISGLGVGNNGLTRKPDPEAAKFASGTIPNRDPLTLAPAPMDHPQRVNACVWNNREQIDRFVAATQDLVKKMT
;
A
#
# COMPACT_ATOMS: atom_id res chain seq x y z
N MET A 1 50.53 -37.27 21.28
CA MET A 1 50.99 -36.37 20.28
C MET A 1 49.89 -35.30 20.17
N THR A 2 49.71 -34.45 21.12
CA THR A 2 50.43 -33.20 21.57
C THR A 2 50.98 -32.46 20.39
N ASP A 3 50.28 -31.35 20.02
CA ASP A 3 50.79 -30.03 20.20
C ASP A 3 50.00 -28.97 19.44
N LEU A 4 49.70 -27.98 20.21
CA LEU A 4 49.75 -26.53 19.99
C LEU A 4 48.62 -25.86 19.20
N ILE A 5 47.71 -25.31 19.98
CA ILE A 5 46.99 -24.10 19.59
C ILE A 5 47.34 -22.98 20.56
N ASP A 6 48.13 -22.05 20.08
CA ASP A 6 48.50 -20.82 20.79
C ASP A 6 47.33 -19.83 20.76
N THR A 7 46.82 -19.48 21.95
CA THR A 7 45.77 -18.48 22.15
C THR A 7 46.41 -17.17 22.58
N SER A 8 46.67 -16.27 21.65
CA SER A 8 47.00 -14.89 22.02
C SER A 8 45.72 -14.08 22.22
N ARG A 9 45.35 -13.89 23.49
CA ARG A 9 44.36 -12.95 23.95
C ARG A 9 44.81 -11.52 23.65
N ARG A 10 44.12 -10.79 22.79
CA ARG A 10 44.11 -9.33 22.82
C ARG A 10 42.83 -8.85 23.52
N ALA A 11 43.03 -8.46 24.79
CA ALA A 11 42.03 -7.72 25.55
C ALA A 11 41.91 -6.32 24.95
N MET A 12 40.77 -5.99 24.38
CA MET A 12 40.36 -4.60 24.13
C MET A 12 39.65 -4.08 25.36
N THR A 13 40.37 -3.29 26.13
CA THR A 13 39.85 -2.49 27.24
C THR A 13 39.03 -1.33 26.65
N PHE A 14 37.72 -1.39 26.74
CA PHE A 14 36.84 -0.20 26.53
C PHE A 14 36.82 0.59 27.83
N GLY A 15 37.50 1.73 27.83
CA GLY A 15 37.42 2.69 28.91
C GLY A 15 36.02 3.36 28.88
N LEU A 16 35.21 3.08 29.91
CA LEU A 16 34.03 3.88 30.23
C LEU A 16 34.47 5.23 30.78
N ALA A 17 34.41 6.26 29.96
CA ALA A 17 34.40 7.63 30.43
C ALA A 17 32.94 8.01 30.77
N THR A 18 32.60 7.91 32.05
CA THR A 18 31.37 8.50 32.61
C THR A 18 31.50 10.03 32.63
N ALA A 19 31.03 10.71 31.61
CA ALA A 19 30.80 12.15 31.66
C ALA A 19 29.38 12.38 32.20
N LEU A 20 29.31 12.78 33.47
CA LEU A 20 28.15 13.39 34.09
C LEU A 20 27.89 14.75 33.40
N LEU A 21 26.97 14.76 32.48
CA LEU A 21 26.40 16.00 31.92
C LEU A 21 25.19 16.40 32.78
N THR A 22 25.39 17.41 33.59
CA THR A 22 24.31 18.21 34.18
C THR A 22 23.41 18.78 33.08
N PRO A 23 22.08 18.87 33.28
CA PRO A 23 21.18 19.50 32.31
C PRO A 23 21.34 21.03 32.42
N ALA A 24 22.26 21.60 31.65
CA ALA A 24 22.28 23.03 31.40
C ALA A 24 21.35 23.33 30.22
N ALA A 25 20.40 24.20 30.49
CA ALA A 25 19.41 24.73 29.58
C ALA A 25 19.90 24.97 28.15
N ALA A 26 19.52 24.07 27.23
CA ALA A 26 19.45 24.37 25.82
C ALA A 26 18.16 25.16 25.60
N MET A 27 18.21 26.47 25.85
CA MET A 27 17.21 27.39 25.34
C MET A 27 17.19 27.29 23.82
N ALA A 28 16.05 26.88 23.33
CA ALA A 28 15.71 26.82 21.93
C ALA A 28 16.04 28.13 21.22
N GLN A 29 16.95 28.08 20.29
CA GLN A 29 16.86 28.93 19.12
C GLN A 29 15.83 28.30 18.18
N THR A 30 14.55 28.59 18.44
CA THR A 30 13.52 28.55 17.41
C THR A 30 13.87 29.61 16.39
N THR A 31 14.67 29.24 15.39
CA THR A 31 14.66 29.96 14.13
C THR A 31 13.24 29.79 13.58
N ALA A 32 12.46 30.83 13.78
CA ALA A 32 11.17 31.03 13.16
C ALA A 32 11.34 30.77 11.66
N LEU A 33 10.80 29.63 11.18
CA LEU A 33 10.50 29.45 9.77
C LEU A 33 9.69 30.67 9.35
N GLY A 34 10.24 31.41 8.39
CA GLY A 34 9.76 32.72 8.02
C GLY A 34 8.25 32.74 7.91
N LYS A 35 7.65 33.76 8.56
CA LYS A 35 6.26 34.11 8.31
C LYS A 35 6.17 34.58 6.86
N THR A 36 6.02 33.63 5.94
CA THR A 36 5.52 33.92 4.59
C THR A 36 4.12 34.46 4.80
N GLY A 37 3.87 35.66 4.31
CA GLY A 37 2.58 36.33 4.41
C GLY A 37 1.48 35.36 3.95
N ALA A 38 0.60 34.98 4.87
CA ALA A 38 -0.54 34.15 4.60
C ALA A 38 -1.44 34.90 3.62
N THR A 39 -1.37 34.54 2.35
CA THR A 39 -2.49 34.79 1.45
C THR A 39 -3.68 34.03 2.01
N ALA A 40 -4.83 34.70 2.11
CA ALA A 40 -6.05 34.12 2.66
C ALA A 40 -6.31 32.74 2.03
N PRO A 41 -6.77 31.76 2.79
CA PRO A 41 -7.04 30.42 2.27
C PRO A 41 -8.01 30.54 1.10
N VAL A 42 -7.72 29.83 0.01
CA VAL A 42 -8.64 29.68 -1.11
C VAL A 42 -9.76 28.78 -0.61
N SER A 43 -10.81 29.37 -0.02
CA SER A 43 -11.90 28.61 0.59
C SER A 43 -12.85 28.10 -0.49
N GLY A 44 -12.67 26.87 -0.91
CA GLY A 44 -13.81 26.07 -1.32
C GLY A 44 -14.74 25.96 -0.11
N SER A 45 -15.95 26.51 -0.18
CA SER A 45 -16.85 26.53 0.97
C SER A 45 -17.30 25.11 1.31
N LEU A 46 -16.85 24.62 2.49
CA LEU A 46 -17.36 23.34 3.04
C LEU A 46 -18.89 23.39 3.14
N THR A 47 -19.53 22.28 2.79
CA THR A 47 -20.95 22.07 3.09
C THR A 47 -21.20 22.14 4.60
N ALA A 48 -22.43 22.45 5.03
CA ALA A 48 -22.79 22.47 6.45
C ALA A 48 -22.50 21.12 7.13
N GLU A 49 -22.77 20.00 6.43
CA GLU A 49 -22.49 18.64 6.91
C GLU A 49 -20.99 18.41 7.12
N ALA A 50 -20.15 18.79 6.16
CA ALA A 50 -18.70 18.62 6.28
C ALA A 50 -18.14 19.48 7.41
N LYS A 51 -18.63 20.70 7.62
CA LYS A 51 -18.24 21.56 8.75
C LYS A 51 -18.60 20.90 10.09
N ALA A 52 -19.82 20.38 10.23
CA ALA A 52 -20.25 19.69 11.44
C ALA A 52 -19.38 18.48 11.72
N TYR A 53 -19.10 17.64 10.71
CA TYR A 53 -18.25 16.47 10.84
C TYR A 53 -16.83 16.83 11.34
N PHE A 54 -16.16 17.80 10.73
CA PHE A 54 -14.83 18.19 11.16
C PHE A 54 -14.81 18.85 12.54
N THR A 55 -15.85 19.61 12.90
CA THR A 55 -15.98 20.18 14.25
C THR A 55 -16.01 19.09 15.31
N GLU A 56 -16.68 17.99 15.04
CA GLU A 56 -16.79 16.85 15.96
C GLU A 56 -15.54 15.97 15.96
N GLN A 57 -15.01 15.60 14.80
CA GLN A 57 -14.00 14.55 14.68
C GLN A 57 -12.56 15.06 14.74
N GLU A 58 -12.29 16.29 14.30
CA GLU A 58 -10.91 16.80 14.21
C GLU A 58 -10.19 16.90 15.59
N PRO A 59 -10.86 17.24 16.69
CA PRO A 59 -10.22 17.22 18.02
C PRO A 59 -9.73 15.81 18.40
N PHE A 60 -10.53 14.78 18.13
CA PHE A 60 -10.12 13.41 18.36
C PHE A 60 -8.88 13.01 17.54
N PHE A 61 -8.89 13.27 16.23
CA PHE A 61 -7.75 12.92 15.38
C PHE A 61 -6.51 13.76 15.67
N LYS A 62 -6.65 15.02 16.12
CA LYS A 62 -5.52 15.81 16.64
C LYS A 62 -4.90 15.19 17.89
N GLN A 63 -5.71 14.63 18.78
CA GLN A 63 -5.22 13.89 19.95
C GLN A 63 -4.59 12.55 19.52
N PHE A 64 -5.23 11.79 18.64
CA PHE A 64 -4.73 10.51 18.14
C PHE A 64 -3.41 10.67 17.37
N ALA A 65 -3.21 11.79 16.67
CA ALA A 65 -1.97 12.10 15.99
C ALA A 65 -0.74 12.12 16.93
N GLN A 66 -0.93 12.32 18.23
CA GLN A 66 0.15 12.29 19.24
C GLN A 66 0.70 10.87 19.47
N GLU A 67 -0.01 9.82 19.02
CA GLU A 67 0.52 8.45 18.99
C GLU A 67 1.67 8.29 17.99
N PHE A 68 1.88 9.24 17.08
CA PHE A 68 2.89 9.14 16.02
C PHE A 68 4.07 10.08 16.29
N THR A 69 5.29 9.53 16.30
CA THR A 69 6.54 10.29 16.52
C THR A 69 7.11 10.81 15.20
N LEU A 70 6.29 11.51 14.42
CA LEU A 70 6.74 12.18 13.21
C LEU A 70 7.60 13.41 13.53
N ASP A 71 8.53 13.76 12.64
CA ASP A 71 9.32 14.99 12.76
C ASP A 71 8.39 16.21 12.79
N PRO A 72 8.40 17.03 13.87
CA PRO A 72 7.49 18.17 13.98
C PRO A 72 7.74 19.27 12.93
N ASN A 73 8.91 19.25 12.29
CA ASN A 73 9.25 20.22 11.23
C ASN A 73 8.76 19.77 9.85
N VAL A 74 8.21 18.56 9.73
CA VAL A 74 7.79 17.98 8.46
C VAL A 74 6.34 17.53 8.53
N VAL A 75 5.50 18.11 7.69
CA VAL A 75 4.15 17.58 7.46
C VAL A 75 4.24 16.39 6.50
N TYR A 76 3.88 15.21 6.98
CA TYR A 76 4.04 13.95 6.28
C TYR A 76 2.75 13.52 5.57
N PHE A 77 2.73 13.64 4.23
CA PHE A 77 1.63 13.24 3.36
C PHE A 77 1.97 12.00 2.51
N MET A 78 2.62 11.00 3.11
CA MET A 78 3.15 9.84 2.36
C MET A 78 2.75 8.47 2.95
N ALA A 79 1.64 8.36 3.66
CA ALA A 79 1.15 7.08 4.19
C ALA A 79 1.06 5.99 3.12
N ALA A 80 0.71 6.36 1.88
CA ALA A 80 0.68 5.44 0.75
C ALA A 80 2.06 4.85 0.38
N GLN A 81 3.17 5.42 0.87
CA GLN A 81 4.50 4.83 0.72
C GLN A 81 4.88 4.02 1.95
N LYS A 82 4.78 4.64 3.11
CA LYS A 82 4.98 4.00 4.41
C LYS A 82 4.25 4.78 5.49
N GLY A 83 3.47 4.09 6.31
CA GLY A 83 2.87 4.67 7.53
C GLY A 83 3.91 4.80 8.65
N SER A 84 3.67 5.74 9.55
CA SER A 84 4.41 5.81 10.81
C SER A 84 3.80 4.82 11.81
N MET A 85 4.63 4.10 12.52
CA MET A 85 4.17 3.16 13.54
C MET A 85 3.74 3.92 14.80
N PRO A 86 2.52 3.69 15.34
CA PRO A 86 2.09 4.28 16.60
C PRO A 86 3.02 3.90 17.76
N LYS A 87 3.12 4.74 18.78
CA LYS A 87 3.96 4.50 19.97
C LYS A 87 3.62 3.20 20.67
N SER A 88 2.33 2.90 20.83
CA SER A 88 1.85 1.66 21.42
C SER A 88 2.33 0.44 20.63
N VAL A 89 2.16 0.44 19.30
CA VAL A 89 2.62 -0.64 18.42
C VAL A 89 4.14 -0.77 18.44
N MET A 90 4.86 0.36 18.45
CA MET A 90 6.33 0.40 18.55
C MET A 90 6.83 -0.19 19.87
N SER A 91 6.12 0.05 20.98
CA SER A 91 6.46 -0.53 22.29
C SER A 91 6.37 -2.06 22.24
N HIS A 92 5.24 -2.60 21.76
CA HIS A 92 5.07 -4.05 21.63
C HIS A 92 6.09 -4.70 20.69
N PHE A 93 6.44 -3.97 19.61
CA PHE A 93 7.48 -4.44 18.69
C PHE A 93 8.85 -4.58 19.38
N LYS A 94 9.28 -3.54 20.12
CA LYS A 94 10.54 -3.57 20.89
C LYS A 94 10.53 -4.65 21.96
N GLU A 95 9.44 -4.79 22.70
CA GLU A 95 9.29 -5.85 23.69
C GLU A 95 9.41 -7.25 23.09
N GLY A 96 8.81 -7.44 21.90
CA GLY A 96 8.92 -8.70 21.17
C GLY A 96 10.36 -9.02 20.76
N LEU A 97 11.12 -8.03 20.27
CA LEU A 97 12.53 -8.17 19.95
C LEU A 97 13.38 -8.49 21.19
N ASP A 98 13.14 -7.79 22.30
CA ASP A 98 13.82 -8.03 23.57
C ASP A 98 13.53 -9.45 24.12
N GLN A 99 12.30 -9.92 24.01
CA GLN A 99 11.91 -11.28 24.40
C GLN A 99 12.63 -12.31 23.53
N GLY A 100 12.63 -12.13 22.19
CA GLY A 100 13.32 -13.02 21.27
C GLY A 100 14.85 -13.06 21.49
N ALA A 101 15.45 -11.94 21.91
CA ALA A 101 16.86 -11.89 22.26
C ALA A 101 17.19 -12.62 23.58
N ARG A 102 16.26 -12.61 24.55
CA ARG A 102 16.44 -13.31 25.84
C ARG A 102 16.14 -14.81 25.74
N ASP A 103 15.13 -15.17 24.96
CA ASP A 103 14.75 -16.54 24.66
C ASP A 103 14.64 -16.73 23.15
N PRO A 104 15.73 -17.11 22.47
CA PRO A 104 15.76 -17.28 21.03
C PRO A 104 15.03 -18.52 20.52
N PHE A 105 14.47 -19.33 21.41
CA PHE A 105 13.64 -20.48 21.04
C PHE A 105 12.16 -20.23 21.32
N PRO A 106 11.49 -19.30 20.62
CA PRO A 106 10.09 -19.01 20.83
C PRO A 106 9.21 -20.13 20.27
N VAL A 107 8.07 -20.31 20.88
CA VAL A 107 7.02 -21.18 20.37
C VAL A 107 6.26 -20.40 19.28
N TYR A 108 6.48 -20.76 18.00
CA TYR A 108 5.93 -20.02 16.83
C TYR A 108 4.44 -20.14 16.63
N VAL A 109 3.87 -21.27 16.99
CA VAL A 109 2.50 -21.63 16.57
C VAL A 109 1.46 -20.69 17.19
N GLU A 110 1.62 -20.40 18.47
CA GLU A 110 0.67 -19.55 19.19
C GLU A 110 0.67 -18.09 18.75
N PRO A 111 1.84 -17.43 18.57
CA PRO A 111 1.85 -16.07 18.04
C PRO A 111 1.22 -15.94 16.66
N SER A 112 1.42 -16.92 15.76
CA SER A 112 0.83 -16.92 14.43
C SER A 112 -0.71 -16.99 14.51
N ALA A 113 -1.25 -17.91 15.29
CA ALA A 113 -2.71 -18.06 15.43
C ALA A 113 -3.36 -16.81 16.03
N LYS A 114 -2.77 -16.24 17.10
CA LYS A 114 -3.27 -15.00 17.73
C LYS A 114 -3.20 -13.82 16.78
N THR A 115 -2.10 -13.65 16.05
CA THR A 115 -1.93 -12.58 15.07
C THR A 115 -2.93 -12.71 13.92
N ARG A 116 -3.10 -13.92 13.36
CA ARG A 116 -4.09 -14.16 12.31
C ARG A 116 -5.51 -13.84 12.79
N ALA A 117 -5.85 -14.17 14.03
CA ALA A 117 -7.15 -13.83 14.63
C ALA A 117 -7.39 -12.31 14.72
N LYS A 118 -6.38 -11.54 15.16
CA LYS A 118 -6.43 -10.07 15.21
C LYS A 118 -6.56 -9.46 13.81
N ILE A 119 -5.77 -9.93 12.86
CA ILE A 119 -5.83 -9.48 11.46
C ILE A 119 -7.20 -9.81 10.85
N ALA A 120 -7.67 -11.04 11.01
CA ALA A 120 -8.94 -11.48 10.46
C ALA A 120 -10.11 -10.66 10.99
N LYS A 121 -10.17 -10.42 12.31
CA LYS A 121 -11.16 -9.53 12.92
C LYS A 121 -11.10 -8.13 12.33
N CYS A 122 -9.91 -7.55 12.23
CA CYS A 122 -9.71 -6.22 11.66
C CYS A 122 -10.11 -6.13 10.18
N TYR A 123 -10.02 -7.22 9.44
CA TYR A 123 -10.29 -7.22 7.99
C TYR A 123 -11.66 -7.81 7.63
N GLY A 124 -12.51 -8.13 8.61
CA GLY A 124 -13.85 -8.65 8.38
C GLY A 124 -13.85 -10.03 7.72
N THR A 125 -13.07 -10.97 8.30
CA THR A 125 -12.97 -12.36 7.83
C THR A 125 -12.60 -13.31 8.96
N THR A 126 -12.26 -14.55 8.66
CA THR A 126 -11.87 -15.58 9.63
C THR A 126 -10.37 -15.92 9.55
N PRO A 127 -9.76 -16.39 10.67
CA PRO A 127 -8.32 -16.64 10.72
C PRO A 127 -7.81 -17.65 9.67
N ASP A 128 -8.60 -18.63 9.31
CA ASP A 128 -8.28 -19.65 8.32
C ASP A 128 -8.21 -19.09 6.88
N GLN A 129 -8.74 -17.89 6.65
CA GLN A 129 -8.65 -17.17 5.38
C GLN A 129 -7.47 -16.16 5.32
N ILE A 130 -6.71 -16.01 6.40
CA ILE A 130 -5.60 -15.07 6.49
C ILE A 130 -4.26 -15.81 6.57
N ALA A 131 -3.41 -15.57 5.58
CA ALA A 131 -2.00 -15.91 5.67
C ALA A 131 -1.16 -14.66 5.98
N ILE A 132 -0.23 -14.76 6.95
CA ILE A 132 0.71 -13.69 7.23
C ILE A 132 1.81 -13.71 6.16
N THR A 133 2.07 -12.57 5.55
CA THR A 133 3.09 -12.38 4.53
C THR A 133 4.04 -11.25 4.90
N ARG A 134 5.15 -11.11 4.18
CA ARG A 134 6.12 -10.03 4.42
C ARG A 134 5.69 -8.69 3.84
N ASN A 135 4.82 -8.68 2.87
CA ASN A 135 4.24 -7.50 2.21
C ASN A 135 3.32 -7.96 1.07
N THR A 136 2.68 -7.01 0.38
CA THR A 136 1.85 -7.27 -0.80
C THR A 136 2.61 -7.99 -1.93
N THR A 137 3.89 -7.68 -2.16
CA THR A 137 4.71 -8.34 -3.20
C THR A 137 4.85 -9.84 -2.93
N ASP A 138 5.09 -10.21 -1.66
CA ASP A 138 5.16 -11.59 -1.22
C ASP A 138 3.81 -12.31 -1.42
N ALA A 139 2.71 -11.67 -0.99
CA ALA A 139 1.37 -12.19 -1.17
C ALA A 139 1.01 -12.40 -2.64
N LEU A 140 1.24 -11.40 -3.51
CA LEU A 140 1.01 -11.53 -4.95
C LEU A 140 1.86 -12.64 -5.57
N SER A 141 3.12 -12.80 -5.14
CA SER A 141 3.99 -13.87 -5.62
C SER A 141 3.43 -15.25 -5.28
N LEU A 142 2.86 -15.42 -4.08
CA LEU A 142 2.19 -16.67 -3.68
C LEU A 142 0.97 -16.94 -4.58
N ILE A 143 0.16 -15.92 -4.87
CA ILE A 143 -1.03 -16.06 -5.71
C ILE A 143 -0.64 -16.47 -7.14
N PHE A 144 0.23 -15.67 -7.78
CA PHE A 144 0.60 -15.91 -9.19
C PHE A 144 1.33 -17.22 -9.41
N ASN A 145 2.15 -17.67 -8.46
CA ASN A 145 2.81 -18.96 -8.54
C ASN A 145 1.93 -20.14 -8.08
N GLY A 146 0.84 -19.87 -7.34
CA GLY A 146 -0.08 -20.89 -6.85
C GLY A 146 -1.17 -21.27 -7.84
N ILE A 147 -1.59 -20.38 -8.73
CA ILE A 147 -2.61 -20.65 -9.74
C ILE A 147 -2.09 -21.62 -10.80
N ASP A 148 -2.90 -22.63 -11.15
CA ASP A 148 -2.60 -23.59 -12.21
C ASP A 148 -2.87 -22.98 -13.59
N TRP A 149 -1.94 -22.17 -14.07
CA TRP A 149 -1.99 -21.52 -15.37
C TRP A 149 -1.78 -22.49 -16.51
N LYS A 150 -2.53 -22.31 -17.60
CA LYS A 150 -2.39 -23.05 -18.85
C LYS A 150 -2.02 -22.12 -20.00
N PRO A 151 -1.30 -22.60 -21.02
CA PRO A 151 -1.07 -21.84 -22.24
C PRO A 151 -2.40 -21.37 -22.85
N GLY A 152 -2.49 -20.09 -23.15
CA GLY A 152 -3.69 -19.46 -23.71
C GLY A 152 -4.72 -18.96 -22.68
N ASP A 153 -4.55 -19.24 -21.37
CA ASP A 153 -5.34 -18.59 -20.32
C ASP A 153 -5.18 -17.07 -20.42
N GLU A 154 -6.28 -16.32 -20.27
CA GLU A 154 -6.23 -14.86 -20.30
C GLU A 154 -6.13 -14.28 -18.88
N LEU A 155 -5.15 -13.41 -18.67
CA LEU A 155 -5.02 -12.55 -17.50
C LEU A 155 -5.42 -11.13 -17.90
N LEU A 156 -6.55 -10.67 -17.38
CA LEU A 156 -7.05 -9.32 -17.61
C LEU A 156 -6.56 -8.39 -16.48
N MET A 157 -5.92 -7.28 -16.83
CA MET A 157 -5.38 -6.33 -15.84
C MET A 157 -5.48 -4.88 -16.33
N THR A 158 -5.34 -3.91 -15.41
CA THR A 158 -5.30 -2.50 -15.79
C THR A 158 -3.89 -2.09 -16.24
N PRO A 159 -3.74 -1.06 -17.09
CA PRO A 159 -2.43 -0.48 -17.39
C PRO A 159 -1.85 0.34 -16.22
N LEU A 160 -2.65 0.58 -15.18
CA LEU A 160 -2.31 1.42 -14.03
C LEU A 160 -1.84 0.60 -12.81
N GLU A 161 -1.35 -0.63 -13.04
CA GLU A 161 -0.88 -1.50 -11.98
C GLU A 161 0.49 -1.08 -11.44
N HIS A 162 0.73 -1.42 -10.18
CA HIS A 162 2.06 -1.25 -9.59
C HIS A 162 3.11 -2.12 -10.32
N PRO A 163 4.36 -1.65 -10.50
CA PRO A 163 5.41 -2.41 -11.20
C PRO A 163 5.58 -3.86 -10.73
N THR A 164 5.32 -4.15 -9.45
CA THR A 164 5.33 -5.52 -8.91
C THR A 164 4.29 -6.40 -9.61
N GLY A 165 3.05 -5.94 -9.73
CA GLY A 165 1.98 -6.69 -10.40
C GLY A 165 2.27 -6.88 -11.88
N ILE A 166 2.74 -5.82 -12.56
CA ILE A 166 3.14 -5.89 -13.97
C ILE A 166 4.25 -6.95 -14.17
N THR A 167 5.27 -6.94 -13.32
CA THR A 167 6.39 -7.90 -13.42
C THR A 167 5.92 -9.33 -13.20
N LEU A 168 5.02 -9.57 -12.23
CA LEU A 168 4.46 -10.90 -11.99
C LEU A 168 3.61 -11.38 -13.18
N ALA A 169 2.77 -10.52 -13.73
CA ALA A 169 1.98 -10.83 -14.92
C ALA A 169 2.88 -11.20 -16.12
N LEU A 170 3.92 -10.40 -16.39
CA LEU A 170 4.86 -10.67 -17.47
C LEU A 170 5.61 -11.99 -17.28
N ARG A 171 6.07 -12.29 -16.06
CA ARG A 171 6.73 -13.58 -15.75
C ARG A 171 5.77 -14.76 -15.89
N THR A 172 4.51 -14.60 -15.49
CA THR A 172 3.48 -15.60 -15.66
C THR A 172 3.21 -15.88 -17.15
N ALA A 173 3.10 -14.83 -17.95
CA ALA A 173 2.96 -14.95 -19.41
C ALA A 173 4.16 -15.69 -20.03
N ALA A 174 5.37 -15.31 -19.67
CA ALA A 174 6.60 -15.92 -20.19
C ALA A 174 6.75 -17.40 -19.80
N ARG A 175 6.38 -17.73 -18.55
CA ARG A 175 6.56 -19.09 -18.00
C ARG A 175 5.49 -20.06 -18.45
N TYR A 176 4.24 -19.61 -18.52
CA TYR A 176 3.08 -20.49 -18.69
C TYR A 176 2.32 -20.25 -20.01
N GLY A 177 2.75 -19.31 -20.85
CA GLY A 177 2.05 -18.99 -22.10
C GLY A 177 0.71 -18.28 -21.88
N VAL A 178 0.55 -17.58 -20.77
CA VAL A 178 -0.63 -16.78 -20.45
C VAL A 178 -0.70 -15.54 -21.34
N VAL A 179 -1.88 -15.19 -21.80
CA VAL A 179 -2.15 -14.00 -22.62
C VAL A 179 -2.57 -12.85 -21.72
N ILE A 180 -1.75 -11.81 -21.63
CA ILE A 180 -2.10 -10.60 -20.89
C ILE A 180 -2.99 -9.72 -21.76
N LYS A 181 -4.15 -9.37 -21.23
CA LYS A 181 -5.06 -8.38 -21.81
C LYS A 181 -5.21 -7.18 -20.88
N GLN A 182 -5.37 -6.01 -21.47
CA GLN A 182 -5.59 -4.80 -20.71
C GLN A 182 -7.04 -4.33 -20.81
N TRP A 183 -7.57 -3.87 -19.69
CA TRP A 183 -8.83 -3.16 -19.64
C TRP A 183 -8.54 -1.66 -19.37
N GLY A 184 -9.07 -0.78 -20.20
CA GLY A 184 -8.98 0.67 -19.99
C GLY A 184 -9.97 1.11 -18.91
N VAL A 185 -9.46 1.47 -17.75
CA VAL A 185 -10.30 2.01 -16.65
C VAL A 185 -10.59 3.49 -16.92
N PRO A 186 -11.86 3.93 -16.89
CA PRO A 186 -12.19 5.35 -16.93
C PRO A 186 -11.58 6.09 -15.73
N VAL A 187 -10.78 7.13 -16.01
CA VAL A 187 -10.03 7.89 -14.99
C VAL A 187 -10.27 9.41 -15.07
N HIS A 188 -11.30 9.84 -15.80
CA HIS A 188 -11.69 11.24 -15.85
C HIS A 188 -12.45 11.66 -14.57
N ALA A 189 -12.54 12.96 -14.32
CA ALA A 189 -13.11 13.51 -13.09
C ALA A 189 -14.55 13.03 -12.78
N HIS A 190 -15.34 12.79 -13.81
CA HIS A 190 -16.75 12.37 -13.72
C HIS A 190 -16.94 10.86 -13.93
N ALA A 191 -15.87 10.05 -13.93
CA ALA A 191 -15.99 8.61 -14.06
C ALA A 191 -16.90 8.01 -12.97
N THR A 192 -17.74 7.06 -13.37
CA THR A 192 -18.72 6.40 -12.52
C THR A 192 -18.42 4.91 -12.35
N VAL A 193 -19.00 4.32 -11.30
CA VAL A 193 -18.91 2.87 -11.08
C VAL A 193 -19.42 2.10 -12.31
N ASP A 194 -20.52 2.53 -12.91
CA ASP A 194 -21.10 1.82 -14.06
C ASP A 194 -20.18 1.87 -15.29
N GLU A 195 -19.53 3.00 -15.56
CA GLU A 195 -18.53 3.09 -16.64
C GLU A 195 -17.34 2.18 -16.42
N VAL A 196 -16.83 2.09 -15.17
CA VAL A 196 -15.72 1.17 -14.80
C VAL A 196 -16.12 -0.28 -15.06
N VAL A 197 -17.30 -0.69 -14.58
CA VAL A 197 -17.79 -2.07 -14.74
C VAL A 197 -18.06 -2.39 -16.20
N ALA A 198 -18.69 -1.49 -16.95
CA ALA A 198 -18.96 -1.68 -18.38
C ALA A 198 -17.67 -1.76 -19.21
N ALA A 199 -16.63 -1.00 -18.84
CA ALA A 199 -15.32 -1.10 -19.49
C ALA A 199 -14.68 -2.49 -19.29
N LEU A 200 -14.79 -3.05 -18.10
CA LEU A 200 -14.33 -4.41 -17.81
C LEU A 200 -15.17 -5.47 -18.53
N GLU A 201 -16.49 -5.37 -18.46
CA GLU A 201 -17.42 -6.36 -19.04
C GLU A 201 -17.16 -6.58 -20.54
N ARG A 202 -16.82 -5.52 -21.29
CA ARG A 202 -16.44 -5.61 -22.71
C ARG A 202 -15.19 -6.46 -22.99
N GLN A 203 -14.35 -6.69 -21.99
CA GLN A 203 -13.08 -7.40 -22.15
C GLN A 203 -13.12 -8.82 -21.60
N VAL A 204 -14.04 -9.11 -20.68
CA VAL A 204 -14.19 -10.45 -20.08
C VAL A 204 -14.78 -11.43 -21.07
N VAL A 205 -14.09 -12.56 -21.28
CA VAL A 205 -14.53 -13.66 -22.16
C VAL A 205 -14.80 -14.87 -21.28
N PRO A 206 -16.08 -15.25 -21.06
CA PRO A 206 -16.43 -16.42 -20.25
C PRO A 206 -15.71 -17.70 -20.74
N GLY A 207 -15.17 -18.46 -19.78
CA GLY A 207 -14.43 -19.71 -20.07
C GLY A 207 -13.01 -19.51 -20.63
N LYS A 208 -12.59 -18.26 -20.94
CA LYS A 208 -11.26 -17.94 -21.44
C LYS A 208 -10.49 -16.99 -20.51
N THR A 209 -11.17 -15.97 -19.98
CA THR A 209 -10.60 -15.10 -18.96
C THR A 209 -10.41 -15.91 -17.67
N LYS A 210 -9.15 -16.26 -17.37
CA LYS A 210 -8.78 -17.07 -16.20
C LYS A 210 -8.74 -16.25 -14.93
N ALA A 211 -8.20 -15.03 -15.02
CA ALA A 211 -8.08 -14.15 -13.87
C ALA A 211 -8.23 -12.68 -14.25
N ILE A 212 -8.77 -11.91 -13.31
CA ILE A 212 -8.84 -10.44 -13.35
C ILE A 212 -7.98 -9.93 -12.21
N PHE A 213 -6.89 -9.22 -12.55
CA PHE A 213 -5.96 -8.62 -11.60
C PHE A 213 -6.06 -7.09 -11.64
N PHE A 214 -6.19 -6.48 -10.47
CA PHE A 214 -6.25 -5.02 -10.36
C PHE A 214 -5.83 -4.52 -8.98
N SER A 215 -5.29 -3.29 -8.95
CA SER A 215 -5.05 -2.58 -7.70
C SER A 215 -6.32 -1.86 -7.25
N SER A 216 -6.64 -1.90 -5.97
CA SER A 216 -7.67 -1.06 -5.38
C SER A 216 -7.21 -0.49 -4.03
N PRO A 217 -7.08 0.86 -3.92
CA PRO A 217 -7.11 1.86 -5.00
C PRO A 217 -5.98 1.73 -6.01
N LEU A 218 -6.20 2.22 -7.24
CA LEU A 218 -5.17 2.32 -8.27
C LEU A 218 -4.00 3.15 -7.75
N TRP A 219 -2.82 2.55 -7.67
CA TRP A 219 -1.65 3.13 -6.99
C TRP A 219 -1.20 4.49 -7.53
N PRO A 220 -1.30 4.80 -8.85
CA PRO A 220 -0.81 6.07 -9.37
C PRO A 220 -1.73 7.25 -9.07
N ILE A 221 -3.04 7.04 -9.02
CA ILE A 221 -4.04 8.11 -8.99
C ILE A 221 -4.99 8.05 -7.79
N GLY A 222 -4.96 6.96 -7.00
CA GLY A 222 -5.81 6.82 -5.84
C GLY A 222 -7.27 6.49 -6.13
N GLN A 223 -7.65 6.21 -7.38
CA GLN A 223 -9.03 5.83 -7.70
C GLN A 223 -9.32 4.42 -7.20
N ARG A 224 -10.33 4.28 -6.32
CA ARG A 224 -10.87 3.00 -5.90
C ARG A 224 -11.61 2.32 -7.04
N LEU A 225 -11.61 1.01 -7.07
CA LEU A 225 -12.39 0.22 -8.03
C LEU A 225 -13.57 -0.46 -7.32
N PRO A 226 -14.69 -0.72 -8.02
CA PRO A 226 -15.88 -1.30 -7.41
C PRO A 226 -15.75 -2.83 -7.22
N GLU A 227 -15.00 -3.24 -6.19
CA GLU A 227 -14.55 -4.61 -5.95
C GLU A 227 -15.71 -5.62 -6.02
N ARG A 228 -16.85 -5.32 -5.32
CA ARG A 228 -18.03 -6.21 -5.29
C ARG A 228 -18.64 -6.43 -6.68
N ARG A 229 -18.71 -5.37 -7.48
CA ARG A 229 -19.25 -5.43 -8.85
C ARG A 229 -18.30 -6.21 -9.78
N ILE A 230 -17.00 -6.01 -9.64
CA ILE A 230 -15.97 -6.73 -10.38
C ILE A 230 -15.98 -8.22 -10.01
N ALA A 231 -16.06 -8.54 -8.70
CA ALA A 231 -16.16 -9.91 -8.23
C ALA A 231 -17.38 -10.64 -8.79
N ALA A 232 -18.55 -10.00 -8.77
CA ALA A 232 -19.78 -10.58 -9.33
C ALA A 232 -19.66 -10.87 -10.85
N LEU A 233 -19.04 -9.94 -11.59
CA LEU A 233 -18.78 -10.14 -13.02
C LEU A 233 -17.80 -11.30 -13.27
N ALA A 234 -16.72 -11.35 -12.50
CA ALA A 234 -15.73 -12.44 -12.59
C ALA A 234 -16.34 -13.81 -12.28
N GLN A 235 -17.11 -13.92 -11.20
CA GLN A 235 -17.80 -15.16 -10.82
C GLN A 235 -18.73 -15.65 -11.92
N LYS A 236 -19.52 -14.75 -12.53
CA LYS A 236 -20.40 -15.07 -13.67
C LYS A 236 -19.61 -15.59 -14.88
N ALA A 237 -18.39 -15.13 -15.07
CA ALA A 237 -17.51 -15.55 -16.16
C ALA A 237 -16.64 -16.80 -15.83
N GLY A 238 -16.65 -17.28 -14.58
CA GLY A 238 -15.77 -18.33 -14.10
C GLY A 238 -14.31 -17.89 -13.93
N ALA A 239 -14.07 -16.59 -13.79
CA ALA A 239 -12.74 -16.00 -13.61
C ALA A 239 -12.39 -15.79 -12.13
N ILE A 240 -11.10 -15.87 -11.81
CA ILE A 240 -10.55 -15.58 -10.47
C ILE A 240 -10.31 -14.08 -10.34
N THR A 241 -10.55 -13.54 -9.17
CA THR A 241 -10.23 -12.15 -8.84
C THR A 241 -9.01 -12.04 -7.94
N ILE A 242 -8.04 -11.21 -8.34
CA ILE A 242 -6.81 -10.93 -7.60
C ILE A 242 -6.70 -9.43 -7.40
N VAL A 243 -6.63 -8.98 -6.13
CA VAL A 243 -6.52 -7.56 -5.80
C VAL A 243 -5.16 -7.25 -5.17
N ASP A 244 -4.44 -6.31 -5.78
CA ASP A 244 -3.36 -5.59 -5.10
C ASP A 244 -4.00 -4.56 -4.15
N GLY A 245 -4.18 -4.97 -2.89
CA GLY A 245 -4.75 -4.16 -1.83
C GLY A 245 -3.71 -3.44 -0.98
N ALA A 246 -2.51 -3.15 -1.53
CA ALA A 246 -1.44 -2.47 -0.78
C ALA A 246 -1.86 -1.13 -0.16
N HIS A 247 -2.92 -0.52 -0.65
CA HIS A 247 -3.49 0.72 -0.12
C HIS A 247 -4.88 0.53 0.50
N TYR A 248 -5.36 -0.70 0.66
CA TYR A 248 -6.74 -0.97 1.07
C TYR A 248 -6.90 -1.03 2.60
N ASN A 249 -6.21 -1.97 3.25
CA ASN A 249 -6.28 -2.14 4.69
C ASN A 249 -5.68 -0.95 5.45
N GLY A 250 -6.31 -0.59 6.54
CA GLY A 250 -5.95 0.58 7.35
C GLY A 250 -6.46 1.92 6.79
N MET A 251 -6.79 2.01 5.48
CA MET A 251 -7.49 3.15 4.89
C MET A 251 -9.00 2.96 4.94
N PHE A 252 -9.48 1.80 4.54
CA PHE A 252 -10.88 1.42 4.53
C PHE A 252 -11.19 0.44 5.66
N ASP A 253 -12.47 0.28 5.97
CA ASP A 253 -12.99 -0.88 6.70
C ASP A 253 -13.13 -2.04 5.70
N PRO A 254 -12.23 -3.03 5.72
CA PRO A 254 -12.09 -3.93 4.58
C PRO A 254 -13.29 -4.83 4.31
N GLN A 255 -13.90 -5.40 5.36
CA GLN A 255 -15.01 -6.36 5.26
C GLN A 255 -14.80 -7.36 4.11
N LEU A 256 -13.63 -8.05 4.13
CA LEU A 256 -13.15 -8.81 2.98
C LEU A 256 -14.11 -9.91 2.52
N ASP A 257 -14.79 -10.61 3.45
CA ASP A 257 -15.76 -11.65 3.11
C ASP A 257 -16.95 -11.12 2.32
N GLU A 258 -17.29 -9.84 2.47
CA GLU A 258 -18.38 -9.21 1.75
C GLU A 258 -18.01 -8.74 0.35
N THR A 259 -16.71 -8.70 0.01
CA THR A 259 -16.25 -8.22 -1.29
C THR A 259 -16.52 -9.20 -2.42
N GLY A 260 -16.55 -10.50 -2.12
CA GLY A 260 -16.62 -11.57 -3.11
C GLY A 260 -15.32 -11.82 -3.88
N ILE A 261 -14.26 -11.08 -3.57
CA ILE A 261 -12.92 -11.23 -4.17
C ILE A 261 -12.26 -12.53 -3.70
N ASP A 262 -11.59 -13.24 -4.60
CA ASP A 262 -10.94 -14.52 -4.28
C ASP A 262 -9.62 -14.34 -3.53
N PHE A 263 -8.80 -13.36 -3.94
CA PHE A 263 -7.51 -13.09 -3.33
C PHE A 263 -7.29 -11.58 -3.11
N PHE A 264 -6.92 -11.21 -1.89
CA PHE A 264 -6.51 -9.86 -1.54
C PHE A 264 -5.09 -9.88 -0.98
N ALA A 265 -4.16 -9.19 -1.65
CA ALA A 265 -2.77 -9.05 -1.20
C ALA A 265 -2.61 -7.70 -0.47
N LEU A 266 -2.30 -7.74 0.82
CA LEU A 266 -2.32 -6.60 1.73
C LEU A 266 -0.92 -6.32 2.30
N CYS A 267 -0.66 -5.10 2.77
CA CYS A 267 0.58 -4.80 3.48
C CYS A 267 0.33 -4.18 4.85
N GLY A 268 1.20 -4.49 5.84
CA GLY A 268 1.06 -3.96 7.19
C GLY A 268 1.64 -2.55 7.38
N HIS A 269 2.61 -2.17 6.57
CA HIS A 269 3.46 -0.99 6.81
C HIS A 269 3.00 0.32 6.16
N LYS A 270 1.84 0.35 5.50
CA LYS A 270 1.28 1.58 4.91
C LYS A 270 0.19 2.16 5.81
N TRP A 271 -1.04 2.11 5.41
CA TRP A 271 -2.17 2.70 6.14
C TRP A 271 -2.51 1.97 7.45
N GLN A 272 -2.16 0.68 7.55
CA GLN A 272 -2.30 -0.08 8.80
C GLN A 272 -1.26 0.31 9.86
N CYS A 273 -0.20 1.01 9.48
CA CYS A 273 0.84 1.53 10.37
C CYS A 273 1.56 0.45 11.21
N GLY A 274 1.60 -0.78 10.73
CA GLY A 274 2.41 -1.87 11.31
C GLY A 274 3.88 -1.81 10.89
N PRO A 275 4.71 -2.77 11.34
CA PRO A 275 6.12 -2.86 10.97
C PRO A 275 6.35 -3.05 9.48
N GLY A 276 7.52 -2.63 9.00
CA GLY A 276 8.04 -3.03 7.69
C GLY A 276 8.28 -4.55 7.66
N GLY A 277 8.10 -5.16 6.49
CA GLY A 277 8.24 -6.62 6.39
C GLY A 277 7.00 -7.41 6.85
N THR A 278 5.86 -6.75 7.03
CA THR A 278 4.59 -7.39 7.37
C THR A 278 3.51 -7.14 6.32
N GLY A 279 2.60 -8.09 6.20
CA GLY A 279 1.43 -8.04 5.33
C GLY A 279 0.50 -9.22 5.59
N ALA A 280 -0.55 -9.30 4.79
CA ALA A 280 -1.49 -10.40 4.83
C ALA A 280 -1.94 -10.77 3.41
N LEU A 281 -2.26 -12.05 3.23
CA LEU A 281 -2.97 -12.56 2.09
C LEU A 281 -4.32 -13.08 2.57
N TYR A 282 -5.40 -12.50 2.04
CA TYR A 282 -6.75 -13.05 2.20
C TYR A 282 -7.06 -14.02 1.07
N ILE A 283 -7.69 -15.13 1.43
CA ILE A 283 -8.09 -16.19 0.50
C ILE A 283 -9.55 -16.55 0.81
N ARG A 284 -10.45 -16.24 -0.11
CA ARG A 284 -11.88 -16.46 0.08
C ARG A 284 -12.24 -17.95 0.23
N ASN A 285 -11.62 -18.82 -0.56
CA ASN A 285 -11.92 -20.25 -0.53
C ASN A 285 -10.99 -21.00 0.43
N LYS A 286 -11.51 -21.35 1.58
CA LYS A 286 -10.82 -22.12 2.64
C LYS A 286 -10.35 -23.51 2.21
N LYS A 287 -10.99 -24.09 1.19
CA LYS A 287 -10.73 -25.46 0.72
C LYS A 287 -9.66 -25.57 -0.37
N LEU A 288 -8.99 -24.47 -0.73
CA LEU A 288 -7.92 -24.50 -1.73
C LEU A 288 -6.84 -25.55 -1.45
N ALA A 289 -6.54 -25.80 -0.17
CA ALA A 289 -5.56 -26.80 0.24
C ALA A 289 -6.06 -28.26 0.10
N SER A 290 -7.37 -28.50 0.06
CA SER A 290 -7.98 -29.85 0.16
C SER A 290 -8.33 -30.51 -1.17
N ASN A 291 -7.94 -29.95 -2.32
CA ASN A 291 -8.25 -30.47 -3.67
C ASN A 291 -9.76 -30.59 -4.04
N GLY A 292 -10.67 -30.19 -3.14
CA GLY A 292 -12.12 -30.23 -3.39
C GLY A 292 -12.66 -28.83 -3.57
N THR A 293 -12.43 -28.18 -4.71
CA THR A 293 -12.65 -26.74 -4.81
C THR A 293 -13.46 -26.34 -6.01
N ASP A 294 -14.32 -25.35 -5.81
CA ASP A 294 -14.98 -24.61 -6.87
C ASP A 294 -14.04 -23.61 -7.56
N LEU A 295 -12.80 -23.47 -7.05
CA LEU A 295 -11.73 -22.67 -7.65
C LEU A 295 -10.76 -23.56 -8.43
N PRO A 296 -10.07 -22.99 -9.43
CA PRO A 296 -9.00 -23.67 -10.14
C PRO A 296 -7.94 -24.19 -9.16
N LYS A 297 -7.32 -25.29 -9.52
CA LYS A 297 -6.27 -25.93 -8.75
C LYS A 297 -5.22 -24.92 -8.31
N PHE A 298 -4.93 -24.91 -7.00
CA PHE A 298 -3.97 -23.98 -6.41
C PHE A 298 -2.83 -24.74 -5.73
N PHE A 299 -1.60 -24.35 -6.03
CA PHE A 299 -0.41 -24.95 -5.46
C PHE A 299 0.16 -24.07 -4.35
N ILE A 300 0.51 -24.67 -3.22
CA ILE A 300 1.28 -23.98 -2.19
C ILE A 300 2.73 -23.90 -2.68
N SER A 301 3.12 -22.75 -3.21
CA SER A 301 4.42 -22.51 -3.82
C SER A 301 5.52 -22.15 -2.82
N ARG A 302 5.17 -22.03 -1.52
CA ARG A 302 6.11 -21.77 -0.45
C ARG A 302 6.51 -23.05 0.28
N SER A 303 7.81 -23.23 0.52
CA SER A 303 8.29 -24.31 1.39
C SER A 303 7.82 -24.08 2.83
N GLN A 304 7.30 -25.09 3.46
CA GLN A 304 6.74 -25.04 4.80
C GLN A 304 7.72 -25.60 5.82
N SER A 305 7.73 -24.99 7.01
CA SER A 305 8.56 -25.46 8.13
C SER A 305 8.04 -26.74 8.78
N ARG A 306 6.76 -27.06 8.61
CA ARG A 306 6.15 -28.32 9.08
C ARG A 306 6.36 -29.42 8.07
N ILE A 307 6.66 -30.61 8.57
CA ILE A 307 6.79 -31.82 7.76
C ILE A 307 5.40 -32.15 7.19
N VAL A 308 5.24 -31.95 5.89
CA VAL A 308 4.10 -32.49 5.15
C VAL A 308 4.36 -33.98 4.97
N PRO A 309 3.39 -34.88 5.22
CA PRO A 309 3.56 -36.29 4.90
C PRO A 309 4.05 -36.45 3.44
N PHE A 310 5.04 -37.32 3.24
CA PHE A 310 5.72 -37.53 1.95
C PHE A 310 4.75 -38.09 0.85
N ASP A 311 3.61 -38.62 1.29
CA ASP A 311 2.54 -39.13 0.43
C ASP A 311 1.67 -38.03 -0.19
N GLY A 312 1.95 -36.76 0.07
CA GLY A 312 1.17 -35.65 -0.41
C GLY A 312 -0.20 -35.48 0.28
N SER A 313 -0.49 -36.31 1.31
CA SER A 313 -1.65 -36.11 2.15
C SER A 313 -1.46 -34.77 2.87
N ARG A 314 -2.30 -33.80 2.56
CA ARG A 314 -2.36 -32.55 3.28
C ARG A 314 -3.22 -32.81 4.50
N GLY A 315 -2.64 -32.69 5.70
CA GLY A 315 -3.42 -32.70 6.93
C GLY A 315 -4.52 -31.63 6.89
N ASP A 316 -5.40 -31.62 7.86
CA ASP A 316 -6.50 -30.64 8.04
C ASP A 316 -5.98 -29.20 8.30
N TRP A 317 -5.01 -28.75 7.52
CA TRP A 317 -4.47 -27.40 7.66
C TRP A 317 -5.37 -26.40 6.99
N ASP A 318 -5.61 -25.30 7.68
CA ASP A 318 -6.16 -24.15 7.00
C ASP A 318 -5.13 -23.55 6.03
N ILE A 319 -5.60 -22.99 4.92
CA ILE A 319 -4.74 -22.42 3.89
C ILE A 319 -3.95 -21.22 4.42
N GLY A 320 -4.53 -20.46 5.34
CA GLY A 320 -3.89 -19.33 6.00
C GLY A 320 -2.69 -19.74 6.85
N GLU A 321 -2.81 -20.83 7.63
CA GLU A 321 -1.68 -21.41 8.36
C GLU A 321 -0.61 -21.94 7.41
N ALA A 322 -1.00 -22.74 6.42
CA ALA A 322 -0.08 -23.34 5.46
C ALA A 322 0.78 -22.31 4.73
N LEU A 323 0.23 -21.16 4.37
CA LEU A 323 0.95 -20.10 3.69
C LEU A 323 1.67 -19.13 4.65
N SER A 324 1.34 -19.13 5.94
CA SER A 324 2.07 -18.33 6.96
C SER A 324 3.35 -19.01 7.43
N MET A 325 3.38 -20.34 7.43
CA MET A 325 4.48 -21.11 8.00
C MET A 325 5.64 -21.27 7.01
N TYR A 326 6.64 -20.42 7.12
CA TYR A 326 7.88 -20.47 6.34
C TYR A 326 9.10 -20.22 7.23
N GLY A 327 10.10 -21.08 7.19
CA GLY A 327 11.35 -20.91 7.91
C GLY A 327 11.15 -20.43 9.35
N PHE A 328 11.88 -19.41 9.73
CA PHE A 328 11.87 -18.81 11.07
C PHE A 328 11.46 -17.34 10.98
N PRO A 329 10.16 -17.01 11.01
CA PRO A 329 9.71 -15.62 10.92
C PRO A 329 10.04 -14.87 12.22
N GLU A 330 10.25 -13.56 12.11
CA GLU A 330 10.36 -12.70 13.29
C GLU A 330 9.00 -12.53 13.95
N SER A 331 8.81 -13.16 15.10
CA SER A 331 7.53 -13.14 15.80
C SER A 331 7.15 -11.75 16.33
N ALA A 332 8.12 -10.89 16.60
CA ALA A 332 7.90 -9.51 17.02
C ALA A 332 7.19 -8.70 15.92
N ASP A 333 7.58 -8.87 14.65
CA ASP A 333 6.92 -8.24 13.51
C ASP A 333 5.43 -8.64 13.43
N TRP A 334 5.15 -9.92 13.58
CA TRP A 334 3.79 -10.45 13.51
C TRP A 334 2.91 -9.95 14.64
N ARG A 335 3.41 -9.99 15.89
CA ARG A 335 2.71 -9.46 17.06
C ARG A 335 2.39 -7.98 16.88
N ALA A 336 3.37 -7.18 16.47
CA ALA A 336 3.19 -5.75 16.26
C ALA A 336 2.19 -5.43 15.14
N LEU A 337 2.10 -6.25 14.07
CA LEU A 337 1.03 -6.13 13.09
C LEU A 337 -0.35 -6.42 13.72
N GLY A 338 -0.44 -7.45 14.56
CA GLY A 338 -1.66 -7.76 15.31
C GLY A 338 -2.09 -6.60 16.21
N GLU A 339 -1.14 -5.97 16.93
CA GLU A 339 -1.39 -4.78 17.76
C GLU A 339 -1.85 -3.58 16.93
N ALA A 340 -1.27 -3.36 15.74
CA ALA A 340 -1.72 -2.32 14.83
C ALA A 340 -3.17 -2.56 14.35
N CYS A 341 -3.55 -3.80 14.10
CA CYS A 341 -4.93 -4.16 13.75
C CYS A 341 -5.89 -3.93 14.94
N GLU A 342 -5.49 -4.31 16.14
CA GLU A 342 -6.29 -4.10 17.35
C GLU A 342 -6.47 -2.62 17.69
N LEU A 343 -5.43 -1.80 17.51
CA LEU A 343 -5.54 -0.35 17.66
C LEU A 343 -6.55 0.26 16.68
N TRP A 344 -6.56 -0.20 15.43
CA TRP A 344 -7.55 0.25 14.43
C TRP A 344 -8.98 -0.17 14.82
N ASP A 345 -9.16 -1.37 15.38
CA ASP A 345 -10.45 -1.80 15.93
C ASP A 345 -10.91 -0.92 17.09
N GLN A 346 -10.00 -0.54 18.00
CA GLN A 346 -10.30 0.32 19.16
C GLN A 346 -10.68 1.75 18.76
N VAL A 347 -10.00 2.31 17.77
CA VAL A 347 -10.33 3.64 17.20
C VAL A 347 -11.65 3.58 16.41
N GLY A 348 -11.96 2.45 15.84
CA GLY A 348 -13.10 2.22 14.96
C GLY A 348 -12.73 2.35 13.48
N ARG A 349 -12.71 1.22 12.77
CA ARG A 349 -12.29 1.14 11.37
C ARG A 349 -13.12 2.03 10.45
N GLN A 350 -14.43 2.01 10.60
CA GLN A 350 -15.33 2.88 9.84
C GLN A 350 -15.11 4.38 10.15
N ARG A 351 -14.75 4.71 11.40
CA ARG A 351 -14.39 6.08 11.79
C ARG A 351 -13.12 6.53 11.06
N ILE A 352 -12.10 5.66 11.01
CA ILE A 352 -10.84 5.90 10.29
C ILE A 352 -11.09 6.05 8.79
N GLU A 353 -11.86 5.16 8.18
CA GLU A 353 -12.24 5.26 6.77
C GLU A 353 -12.93 6.58 6.48
N THR A 354 -13.95 6.92 7.26
CA THR A 354 -14.68 8.18 7.09
C THR A 354 -13.74 9.39 7.21
N TRP A 355 -12.81 9.38 8.17
CA TRP A 355 -11.80 10.42 8.31
C TRP A 355 -10.92 10.55 7.07
N HIS A 356 -10.35 9.46 6.59
CA HIS A 356 -9.52 9.45 5.39
C HIS A 356 -10.26 9.98 4.16
N LEU A 357 -11.50 9.55 3.96
CA LEU A 357 -12.31 9.96 2.80
C LEU A 357 -12.71 11.43 2.90
N ARG A 358 -13.22 11.90 4.05
CA ARG A 358 -13.63 13.30 4.24
C ARG A 358 -12.44 14.26 4.18
N LEU A 359 -11.31 13.89 4.78
CA LEU A 359 -10.10 14.71 4.71
C LEU A 359 -9.50 14.67 3.29
N GLY A 360 -9.58 13.53 2.61
CA GLY A 360 -9.21 13.38 1.20
C GLY A 360 -10.07 14.23 0.26
N ASP A 361 -11.39 14.28 0.49
CA ASP A 361 -12.29 15.15 -0.26
C ASP A 361 -11.94 16.64 -0.03
N TYR A 362 -11.74 17.02 1.22
CA TYR A 362 -11.28 18.37 1.53
C TYR A 362 -9.99 18.74 0.79
N PHE A 363 -9.01 17.85 0.81
CA PHE A 363 -7.72 18.07 0.13
C PHE A 363 -7.92 18.23 -1.39
N ARG A 364 -8.72 17.38 -1.99
CA ARG A 364 -9.05 17.42 -3.41
C ARG A 364 -9.73 18.73 -3.79
N ASP A 365 -10.72 19.16 -3.00
CA ASP A 365 -11.46 20.40 -3.24
C ASP A 365 -10.55 21.64 -3.16
N GLN A 366 -9.62 21.68 -2.19
CA GLN A 366 -8.64 22.76 -2.10
C GLN A 366 -7.68 22.78 -3.30
N LEU A 367 -7.22 21.62 -3.78
CA LEU A 367 -6.38 21.53 -4.98
C LEU A 367 -7.14 21.94 -6.25
N VAL A 368 -8.39 21.52 -6.40
CA VAL A 368 -9.26 21.93 -7.53
C VAL A 368 -9.50 23.44 -7.49
N ALA A 369 -9.80 24.02 -6.33
CA ALA A 369 -10.00 25.45 -6.19
C ALA A 369 -8.73 26.26 -6.54
N ALA A 370 -7.54 25.74 -6.19
CA ALA A 370 -6.28 26.41 -6.42
C ALA A 370 -5.72 26.28 -7.84
N PHE A 371 -5.92 25.11 -8.49
CA PHE A 371 -5.23 24.74 -9.74
C PHE A 371 -6.18 24.29 -10.86
N GLY A 372 -7.48 24.25 -10.61
CA GLY A 372 -8.51 23.77 -11.55
C GLY A 372 -8.70 22.25 -11.53
N GLU A 373 -9.85 21.79 -12.02
CA GLU A 373 -10.23 20.37 -12.02
C GLU A 373 -9.23 19.49 -12.81
N SER A 374 -8.69 20.00 -13.90
CA SER A 374 -7.70 19.27 -14.72
C SER A 374 -6.36 19.02 -14.04
N ALA A 375 -6.10 19.69 -12.92
CA ALA A 375 -4.88 19.48 -12.13
C ALA A 375 -4.97 18.23 -11.25
N VAL A 376 -6.16 17.74 -10.92
CA VAL A 376 -6.39 16.58 -10.07
C VAL A 376 -6.78 15.38 -10.94
N LEU A 377 -6.13 14.24 -10.71
CA LEU A 377 -6.28 13.03 -11.52
C LEU A 377 -7.24 12.03 -10.89
N GLY A 378 -7.85 11.18 -11.74
CA GLY A 378 -8.78 10.13 -11.33
C GLY A 378 -10.22 10.65 -11.10
N ALA A 379 -11.11 9.72 -10.75
CA ALA A 379 -12.50 10.02 -10.45
C ALA A 379 -12.63 10.95 -9.23
N GLN A 380 -13.34 12.04 -9.37
CA GLN A 380 -13.44 13.06 -8.34
C GLN A 380 -14.87 13.22 -7.79
N ARG A 381 -15.87 12.75 -8.54
CA ARG A 381 -17.28 12.99 -8.23
C ARG A 381 -17.98 11.78 -7.61
N ASP A 382 -17.76 10.58 -8.12
CA ASP A 382 -18.36 9.37 -7.57
C ASP A 382 -17.71 8.97 -6.24
N PRO A 383 -18.44 9.00 -5.10
CA PRO A 383 -17.90 8.69 -3.78
C PRO A 383 -17.32 7.26 -3.69
N ALA A 384 -17.89 6.31 -4.45
CA ALA A 384 -17.45 4.92 -4.42
C ALA A 384 -16.09 4.70 -5.10
N LEU A 385 -15.62 5.66 -5.90
CA LEU A 385 -14.33 5.60 -6.60
C LEU A 385 -13.23 6.43 -5.91
N LYS A 386 -13.51 7.01 -4.73
CA LYS A 386 -12.57 7.87 -4.00
C LYS A 386 -11.73 7.10 -2.99
N SER A 387 -10.60 7.70 -2.62
CA SER A 387 -9.73 7.22 -1.53
C SER A 387 -9.02 8.38 -0.85
N GLY A 388 -8.24 8.08 0.19
CA GLY A 388 -7.35 9.04 0.86
C GLY A 388 -6.09 9.38 0.06
N ILE A 389 -5.90 8.85 -1.15
CA ILE A 389 -4.79 9.18 -2.05
C ILE A 389 -5.28 10.18 -3.08
N ILE A 390 -4.57 11.28 -3.23
CA ILE A 390 -4.85 12.30 -4.22
C ILE A 390 -3.62 12.48 -5.11
N ALA A 391 -3.80 12.30 -6.41
CA ALA A 391 -2.79 12.60 -7.41
C ALA A 391 -3.14 13.92 -8.10
N PHE A 392 -2.15 14.79 -8.23
CA PHE A 392 -2.36 16.09 -8.86
C PHE A 392 -1.08 16.56 -9.55
N ASN A 393 -1.21 17.52 -10.48
CA ASN A 393 -0.08 18.23 -11.01
C ASN A 393 -0.40 19.73 -11.03
N PRO A 394 0.34 20.57 -10.26
CA PRO A 394 0.00 21.98 -10.08
C PRO A 394 0.45 22.87 -11.23
N PHE A 395 1.22 22.33 -12.19
CA PHE A 395 1.74 23.13 -13.30
C PHE A 395 0.68 23.40 -14.36
N PRO A 396 0.64 24.65 -14.91
CA PRO A 396 -0.45 25.06 -15.80
C PRO A 396 -0.38 24.40 -17.18
N THR A 397 0.81 24.18 -17.73
CA THR A 397 0.96 23.67 -19.11
C THR A 397 1.24 22.18 -19.15
N GLN A 398 0.78 21.51 -20.21
CA GLN A 398 1.05 20.08 -20.42
C GLN A 398 2.55 19.79 -20.54
N GLN A 399 3.32 20.70 -21.16
CA GLN A 399 4.77 20.56 -21.24
C GLN A 399 5.41 20.50 -19.85
N GLN A 400 5.04 21.42 -18.96
CA GLN A 400 5.54 21.42 -17.58
C GLN A 400 5.08 20.19 -16.78
N ARG A 401 3.84 19.74 -16.96
CA ARG A 401 3.31 18.52 -16.32
C ARG A 401 4.10 17.28 -16.74
N ARG A 402 4.63 17.24 -17.95
CA ARG A 402 5.43 16.15 -18.53
C ARG A 402 6.94 16.31 -18.32
N ASP A 403 7.40 17.43 -17.81
CA ASP A 403 8.81 17.65 -17.48
C ASP A 403 9.17 16.94 -16.17
N GLU A 404 9.83 15.79 -16.30
CA GLU A 404 10.22 14.98 -15.15
C GLU A 404 11.15 15.74 -14.19
N LYS A 405 12.11 16.50 -14.74
CA LYS A 405 13.09 17.25 -13.93
C LYS A 405 12.39 18.32 -13.10
N LEU A 406 11.50 19.09 -13.73
CA LEU A 406 10.70 20.12 -13.07
C LEU A 406 9.85 19.51 -11.94
N ASN A 407 9.22 18.37 -12.17
CA ASN A 407 8.37 17.70 -11.18
C ASN A 407 9.18 17.05 -10.05
N ILE A 408 10.41 16.59 -10.30
CA ILE A 408 11.34 16.13 -9.26
C ILE A 408 11.83 17.31 -8.42
N GLU A 409 12.22 18.43 -9.06
CA GLU A 409 12.66 19.65 -8.39
C GLU A 409 11.55 20.21 -7.49
N PHE A 410 10.32 20.24 -7.97
CA PHE A 410 9.16 20.66 -7.17
C PHE A 410 9.08 19.87 -5.85
N ARG A 411 9.20 18.53 -5.90
CA ARG A 411 9.16 17.69 -4.68
C ARG A 411 10.31 17.96 -3.73
N ALA A 412 11.49 18.21 -4.26
CA ALA A 412 12.66 18.52 -3.44
C ALA A 412 12.50 19.88 -2.76
N ARG A 413 12.01 20.88 -3.49
CA ARG A 413 11.84 22.24 -3.00
C ARG A 413 10.68 22.39 -2.03
N ILE A 414 9.54 21.73 -2.27
CA ILE A 414 8.39 21.79 -1.35
C ILE A 414 8.74 21.19 0.02
N LEU A 415 9.62 20.17 0.06
CA LEU A 415 10.16 19.66 1.31
C LEU A 415 11.17 20.64 1.95
N LYS A 416 12.13 21.09 1.18
CA LYS A 416 13.24 21.91 1.70
C LYS A 416 12.79 23.30 2.16
N GLU A 417 11.90 23.94 1.40
CA GLU A 417 11.51 25.33 1.63
C GLU A 417 10.28 25.46 2.54
N TYR A 418 9.40 24.44 2.55
CA TYR A 418 8.10 24.53 3.24
C TYR A 418 7.82 23.37 4.21
N GLY A 419 8.68 22.36 4.28
CA GLY A 419 8.55 21.26 5.21
C GLY A 419 7.46 20.24 4.86
N PHE A 420 7.06 20.13 3.60
CA PHE A 420 6.04 19.14 3.18
C PHE A 420 6.68 17.94 2.46
N ARG A 421 6.50 16.76 3.03
CA ARG A 421 6.95 15.51 2.41
C ARG A 421 5.82 14.86 1.64
N ILE A 422 5.97 14.83 0.32
CA ILE A 422 5.04 14.24 -0.63
C ILE A 422 5.74 13.21 -1.51
N SER A 423 4.98 12.37 -2.20
CA SER A 423 5.50 11.47 -3.22
C SER A 423 5.14 11.95 -4.63
N GLY A 424 5.68 11.30 -5.62
CA GLY A 424 5.32 11.51 -7.03
C GLY A 424 5.56 10.23 -7.81
N LEU A 425 5.02 10.17 -9.00
CA LEU A 425 5.27 9.11 -9.96
C LEU A 425 6.39 9.57 -10.90
N GLY A 426 7.40 8.74 -11.06
CA GLY A 426 8.54 9.01 -11.92
C GLY A 426 9.69 8.07 -11.59
N VAL A 427 10.52 7.78 -12.57
CA VAL A 427 11.75 7.03 -12.40
C VAL A 427 12.70 7.90 -11.57
N GLY A 428 12.82 7.66 -10.28
CA GLY A 428 13.75 8.44 -9.47
C GLY A 428 13.33 8.76 -8.04
N ASN A 429 12.19 8.28 -7.58
CA ASN A 429 11.69 8.56 -6.21
C ASN A 429 12.66 8.15 -5.08
N ASN A 430 13.73 7.39 -5.37
CA ASN A 430 14.71 6.91 -4.39
C ASN A 430 16.17 7.15 -4.80
N GLY A 431 16.46 8.06 -5.73
CA GLY A 431 17.86 8.27 -6.18
C GLY A 431 18.48 7.08 -6.91
N LEU A 432 17.72 6.03 -7.12
CA LEU A 432 18.12 4.88 -7.92
C LEU A 432 17.63 5.13 -9.36
N THR A 433 18.48 5.72 -10.19
CA THR A 433 18.39 5.55 -11.63
C THR A 433 18.55 4.05 -11.91
N ARG A 434 17.46 3.30 -11.84
CA ARG A 434 17.47 1.94 -12.36
C ARG A 434 17.70 2.06 -13.85
N LYS A 435 18.88 1.62 -14.31
CA LYS A 435 19.02 1.21 -15.70
C LYS A 435 17.84 0.27 -15.97
N PRO A 436 17.13 0.44 -17.10
CA PRO A 436 16.06 -0.48 -17.46
C PRO A 436 16.61 -1.90 -17.29
N ASP A 437 15.88 -2.75 -16.57
CA ASP A 437 16.21 -4.16 -16.49
C ASP A 437 16.37 -4.66 -17.94
N PRO A 438 17.53 -5.20 -18.34
CA PRO A 438 17.72 -5.70 -19.70
C PRO A 438 16.66 -6.75 -20.09
N GLU A 439 16.14 -7.50 -19.12
CA GLU A 439 15.02 -8.41 -19.31
C GLU A 439 13.71 -7.64 -19.55
N ALA A 440 13.42 -6.61 -18.77
CA ALA A 440 12.28 -5.73 -19.02
C ALA A 440 12.38 -5.00 -20.37
N ALA A 441 13.59 -4.66 -20.81
CA ALA A 441 13.83 -4.10 -22.14
C ALA A 441 13.61 -5.13 -23.27
N LYS A 442 14.00 -6.39 -23.07
CA LYS A 442 13.64 -7.50 -23.98
C LYS A 442 12.13 -7.70 -24.01
N PHE A 443 11.45 -7.57 -22.89
CA PHE A 443 10.00 -7.58 -22.80
C PHE A 443 9.38 -6.37 -23.51
N ALA A 444 9.99 -5.20 -23.44
CA ALA A 444 9.55 -4.00 -24.15
C ALA A 444 9.78 -4.07 -25.67
N SER A 445 10.75 -4.85 -26.16
CA SER A 445 11.12 -4.95 -27.57
C SER A 445 10.29 -5.93 -28.41
N GLY A 446 9.25 -6.56 -27.86
CA GLY A 446 8.36 -7.42 -28.64
C GLY A 446 8.84 -8.84 -28.94
N THR A 447 9.93 -9.29 -28.32
CA THR A 447 10.51 -10.62 -28.54
C THR A 447 9.82 -11.77 -27.77
N ILE A 448 8.71 -11.48 -27.05
CA ILE A 448 7.92 -12.50 -26.38
C ILE A 448 6.76 -12.89 -27.28
N PRO A 449 6.64 -14.19 -27.64
CA PRO A 449 5.45 -14.70 -28.33
C PRO A 449 4.19 -14.41 -27.48
N ASN A 450 3.12 -13.99 -28.14
CA ASN A 450 1.80 -13.69 -27.52
C ASN A 450 1.68 -12.35 -26.78
N ARG A 451 2.46 -11.35 -27.14
CA ARG A 451 2.26 -9.99 -26.65
C ARG A 451 1.41 -9.18 -27.65
N ASP A 452 0.35 -8.54 -27.16
CA ASP A 452 -0.27 -7.44 -27.88
C ASP A 452 0.61 -6.18 -27.70
N PRO A 453 1.28 -5.67 -28.75
CA PRO A 453 2.21 -4.55 -28.63
C PRO A 453 1.58 -3.23 -28.18
N LEU A 454 0.26 -3.11 -28.28
CA LEU A 454 -0.46 -1.84 -28.03
C LEU A 454 -0.67 -1.51 -26.56
N THR A 455 -0.27 -2.38 -25.63
CA THR A 455 -0.94 -2.36 -24.34
C THR A 455 -0.07 -2.18 -23.11
N LEU A 456 1.25 -2.09 -23.19
CA LEU A 456 2.12 -1.97 -21.99
C LEU A 456 2.94 -0.69 -21.90
N ALA A 457 2.78 0.24 -22.85
CA ALA A 457 3.24 1.59 -22.60
C ALA A 457 2.18 2.26 -21.71
N PRO A 458 2.51 2.69 -20.48
CA PRO A 458 1.62 3.61 -19.80
C PRO A 458 1.38 4.76 -20.78
N ALA A 459 0.12 5.16 -20.96
CA ALA A 459 -0.17 6.43 -21.60
C ALA A 459 0.80 7.46 -21.02
N PRO A 460 1.35 8.39 -21.79
CA PRO A 460 2.27 9.40 -21.27
C PRO A 460 1.53 10.14 -20.16
N MET A 461 1.67 9.61 -18.95
CA MET A 461 1.09 10.24 -17.77
C MET A 461 1.92 11.47 -17.48
N ASP A 462 1.24 12.58 -17.31
CA ASP A 462 1.82 13.74 -16.66
C ASP A 462 2.48 13.23 -15.36
N HIS A 463 3.65 13.76 -14.98
CA HIS A 463 4.36 13.35 -13.77
C HIS A 463 3.63 13.84 -12.52
N PRO A 464 2.59 13.15 -12.02
CA PRO A 464 1.78 13.66 -10.93
C PRO A 464 2.55 13.64 -9.60
N GLN A 465 2.24 14.63 -8.81
CA GLN A 465 2.52 14.63 -7.39
C GLN A 465 1.43 13.81 -6.70
N ARG A 466 1.78 13.12 -5.61
CA ARG A 466 0.82 12.32 -4.85
C ARG A 466 0.89 12.68 -3.38
N VAL A 467 -0.24 13.04 -2.82
CA VAL A 467 -0.44 13.34 -1.41
C VAL A 467 -1.45 12.38 -0.80
N ASN A 468 -1.37 12.23 0.51
CA ASN A 468 -2.23 11.31 1.25
C ASN A 468 -2.72 12.00 2.52
N ALA A 469 -4.04 12.01 2.72
CA ALA A 469 -4.64 12.40 3.99
C ALA A 469 -4.70 11.16 4.91
N CYS A 470 -4.02 11.21 6.04
CA CYS A 470 -3.94 10.11 6.99
C CYS A 470 -4.43 10.52 8.40
N VAL A 471 -4.54 9.59 9.32
CA VAL A 471 -5.04 9.80 10.69
C VAL A 471 -4.28 10.86 11.51
N TRP A 472 -3.05 11.19 11.15
CA TRP A 472 -2.25 12.24 11.79
C TRP A 472 -2.31 13.60 11.10
N ASN A 473 -3.04 13.70 9.97
CA ASN A 473 -3.16 14.95 9.24
C ASN A 473 -4.46 15.70 9.61
N ASN A 474 -4.50 17.00 9.34
CA ASN A 474 -5.63 17.87 9.57
C ASN A 474 -5.79 18.92 8.43
N ARG A 475 -6.90 19.66 8.45
CA ARG A 475 -7.22 20.66 7.42
C ARG A 475 -6.23 21.80 7.37
N GLU A 476 -5.75 22.31 8.51
CA GLU A 476 -4.77 23.39 8.58
C GLU A 476 -3.49 23.04 7.82
N GLN A 477 -3.00 21.79 7.96
CA GLN A 477 -1.84 21.31 7.22
C GLN A 477 -2.09 21.29 5.71
N ILE A 478 -3.32 20.95 5.29
CA ILE A 478 -3.72 20.93 3.87
C ILE A 478 -3.75 22.35 3.32
N ASP A 479 -4.35 23.31 4.03
CA ASP A 479 -4.41 24.71 3.63
C ASP A 479 -3.02 25.32 3.44
N ARG A 480 -2.14 25.07 4.40
CA ARG A 480 -0.73 25.48 4.34
C ARG A 480 0.00 24.85 3.16
N PHE A 481 -0.26 23.58 2.86
CA PHE A 481 0.34 22.88 1.73
C PHE A 481 -0.11 23.49 0.39
N VAL A 482 -1.40 23.75 0.22
CA VAL A 482 -1.94 24.34 -1.01
C VAL A 482 -1.36 25.74 -1.23
N ALA A 483 -1.31 26.59 -0.19
CA ALA A 483 -0.69 27.90 -0.27
C ALA A 483 0.80 27.83 -0.62
N ALA A 484 1.55 26.94 0.01
CA ALA A 484 2.97 26.69 -0.30
C ALA A 484 3.18 26.22 -1.74
N THR A 485 2.27 25.34 -2.24
CA THR A 485 2.30 24.86 -3.63
C THR A 485 2.08 26.00 -4.61
N GLN A 486 1.10 26.88 -4.36
CA GLN A 486 0.86 28.05 -5.21
C GLN A 486 2.06 28.99 -5.27
N ASP A 487 2.68 29.28 -4.11
CA ASP A 487 3.86 30.12 -4.04
C ASP A 487 5.07 29.50 -4.75
N LEU A 488 5.30 28.20 -4.55
CA LEU A 488 6.40 27.48 -5.20
C LEU A 488 6.24 27.40 -6.72
N VAL A 489 5.03 27.10 -7.20
CA VAL A 489 4.76 27.07 -8.66
C VAL A 489 5.07 28.42 -9.29
N LYS A 490 4.63 29.54 -8.69
CA LYS A 490 4.97 30.90 -9.18
C LYS A 490 6.48 31.17 -9.23
N LYS A 491 7.28 30.56 -8.36
CA LYS A 491 8.75 30.69 -8.34
C LYS A 491 9.45 29.79 -9.36
N MET A 492 8.74 28.81 -9.90
CA MET A 492 9.28 27.82 -10.83
C MET A 492 8.80 28.01 -12.26
N THR A 493 7.77 28.82 -12.47
CA THR A 493 7.20 29.17 -13.80
C THR A 493 7.42 30.63 -14.14
#